data_d4f047d0ccbeaa50ac45a6b86002edea
#
_entry.id   d4f047d0ccbeaa50ac45a6b86002edea
#
_cell.length_a   1.000
_cell.length_b   1.000
_cell.length_c   1.000
_cell.angle_alpha   90.00
_cell.angle_beta   90.00
_cell.angle_gamma   90.00
#
_symmetry.space_group_name_H-M   'P 1'
#
loop_
_entity.id
_entity.type
_entity.pdbx_description
1 polymer ?
#
loop_
_entity_poly.entity_id
_entity_poly.type
_entity_poly.pdbx_seq_one_letter_code
_entity_poly.pdbx_strand_id
1 'polypeptide(L)'
;LLDAQFDLLQSARFPVIILLAGVDCAGKGETMNLLHEWMDPRHIESHAQRELTDEERERPSMWRYWRDLPPKGKIGIFIGSWYSSPLIDNVQGRTKNAELDQQLDRIIRFETMLCNEGALILKFWLHLSEENQKKRLKKLEKDPKTSWRVKDTDWKNYKMYDRLRLV
;
A
#
# COMPACT_ATOMS: atom_id res chain seq x y z
N LEU A 1 2.44 15.07 14.71
CA LEU A 1 1.45 14.48 13.79
C LEU A 1 0.02 14.73 14.26
N LEU A 2 -0.29 14.58 15.55
CA LEU A 2 -1.62 14.83 16.09
C LEU A 2 -2.09 16.27 15.83
N ASP A 3 -1.25 17.26 16.07
CA ASP A 3 -1.59 18.67 15.82
C ASP A 3 -1.86 18.92 14.34
N ALA A 4 -1.01 18.39 13.45
CA ALA A 4 -1.21 18.50 12.00
C ALA A 4 -2.51 17.82 11.52
N GLN A 5 -2.89 16.68 12.12
CA GLN A 5 -4.16 16.02 11.86
C GLN A 5 -5.35 16.88 12.32
N PHE A 6 -5.22 17.52 13.47
CA PHE A 6 -6.25 18.41 13.99
C PHE A 6 -6.45 19.64 13.10
N ASP A 7 -5.34 20.26 12.64
CA ASP A 7 -5.38 21.36 11.69
C ASP A 7 -6.00 20.96 10.36
N LEU A 8 -5.69 19.76 9.87
CA LEU A 8 -6.29 19.17 8.67
C LEU A 8 -7.80 19.02 8.84
N LEU A 9 -8.24 18.46 9.96
CA LEU A 9 -9.64 18.24 10.28
C LEU A 9 -10.42 19.57 10.36
N GLN A 10 -9.85 20.58 11.02
CA GLN A 10 -10.44 21.90 11.18
C GLN A 10 -10.56 22.65 9.86
N SER A 11 -9.50 22.62 9.04
CA SER A 11 -9.48 23.32 7.76
C SER A 11 -10.34 22.62 6.71
N ALA A 12 -10.42 21.29 6.74
CA ALA A 12 -11.13 20.43 5.79
C ALA A 12 -10.87 20.81 4.30
N ARG A 13 -9.66 21.30 4.01
CA ARG A 13 -9.32 21.81 2.67
C ARG A 13 -9.07 20.69 1.66
N PHE A 14 -8.40 19.62 2.12
CA PHE A 14 -7.99 18.49 1.26
C PHE A 14 -7.97 17.18 2.03
N PRO A 15 -8.08 16.04 1.35
CA PRO A 15 -7.80 14.73 1.94
C PRO A 15 -6.30 14.44 1.91
N VAL A 16 -5.82 13.64 2.86
CA VAL A 16 -4.47 13.07 2.84
C VAL A 16 -4.53 11.59 2.54
N ILE A 17 -3.78 11.14 1.55
CA ILE A 17 -3.70 9.75 1.13
C ILE A 17 -2.28 9.26 1.37
N ILE A 18 -2.11 8.27 2.25
CA ILE A 18 -0.82 7.67 2.59
C ILE A 18 -0.75 6.28 1.96
N LEU A 19 0.21 6.08 1.06
CA LEU A 19 0.49 4.78 0.46
C LEU A 19 1.67 4.14 1.16
N LEU A 20 1.45 2.99 1.79
CA LEU A 20 2.50 2.16 2.38
C LEU A 20 2.74 0.96 1.47
N ALA A 21 3.74 1.07 0.61
CA ALA A 21 4.16 0.03 -0.33
C ALA A 21 5.54 -0.53 0.05
N GLY A 22 6.01 -1.51 -0.69
CA GLY A 22 7.34 -2.11 -0.49
C GLY A 22 7.31 -3.62 -0.32
N VAL A 23 8.48 -4.20 -0.09
CA VAL A 23 8.67 -5.66 -0.02
C VAL A 23 7.92 -6.28 1.18
N ASP A 24 7.66 -7.57 1.09
CA ASP A 24 7.00 -8.28 2.17
C ASP A 24 7.86 -8.26 3.44
N CYS A 25 7.18 -8.20 4.58
CA CYS A 25 7.81 -8.09 5.90
C CYS A 25 8.66 -6.82 6.13
N ALA A 26 8.59 -5.79 5.27
CA ALA A 26 9.34 -4.55 5.45
C ALA A 26 8.80 -3.62 6.55
N GLY A 27 7.71 -4.00 7.22
CA GLY A 27 7.19 -3.22 8.34
C GLY A 27 5.97 -2.35 8.00
N LYS A 28 5.30 -2.60 6.88
CA LYS A 28 4.11 -1.83 6.48
C LYS A 28 3.04 -1.77 7.58
N GLY A 29 2.69 -2.92 8.16
CA GLY A 29 1.70 -3.00 9.23
C GLY A 29 2.16 -2.33 10.53
N GLU A 30 3.43 -2.47 10.89
CA GLU A 30 4.00 -1.79 12.06
C GLU A 30 4.01 -0.27 11.86
N THR A 31 4.34 0.22 10.67
CA THR A 31 4.28 1.65 10.34
C THR A 31 2.85 2.18 10.47
N MET A 32 1.86 1.43 9.95
CA MET A 32 0.46 1.80 10.12
C MET A 32 0.07 1.89 11.60
N ASN A 33 0.46 0.89 12.41
CA ASN A 33 0.15 0.89 13.83
C ASN A 33 0.75 2.09 14.55
N LEU A 34 2.01 2.49 14.22
CA LEU A 34 2.63 3.69 14.75
C LEU A 34 1.89 4.97 14.34
N LEU A 35 1.43 5.05 13.09
CA LEU A 35 0.63 6.19 12.65
C LEU A 35 -0.69 6.29 13.44
N HIS A 36 -1.34 5.17 13.71
CA HIS A 36 -2.53 5.14 14.57
C HIS A 36 -2.25 5.49 16.04
N GLU A 37 -1.06 5.14 16.55
CA GLU A 37 -0.64 5.50 17.91
C GLU A 37 -0.34 7.00 18.04
N TRP A 38 0.21 7.61 16.99
CA TRP A 38 0.62 9.02 16.99
C TRP A 38 -0.48 10.00 16.57
N MET A 39 -1.60 9.51 16.10
CA MET A 39 -2.74 10.30 15.62
C MET A 39 -4.06 9.77 16.19
N ASP A 40 -5.13 10.53 16.03
CA ASP A 40 -6.46 10.09 16.43
C ASP A 40 -7.05 9.12 15.37
N PRO A 41 -7.24 7.84 15.70
CA PRO A 41 -7.73 6.83 14.74
C PRO A 41 -9.17 7.08 14.26
N ARG A 42 -9.96 7.90 14.94
CA ARG A 42 -11.33 8.26 14.52
C ARG A 42 -11.38 9.04 13.21
N HIS A 43 -10.26 9.64 12.82
CA HIS A 43 -10.12 10.46 11.61
C HIS A 43 -9.17 9.83 10.58
N ILE A 44 -8.88 8.53 10.73
CA ILE A 44 -8.04 7.75 9.82
C ILE A 44 -8.85 6.57 9.32
N GLU A 45 -8.88 6.38 8.01
CA GLU A 45 -9.41 5.20 7.36
C GLU A 45 -8.25 4.34 6.84
N SER A 46 -8.18 3.06 7.24
CA SER A 46 -7.10 2.16 6.85
C SER A 46 -7.60 1.02 5.98
N HIS A 47 -6.98 0.88 4.82
CA HIS A 47 -7.35 -0.10 3.81
C HIS A 47 -6.16 -1.03 3.56
N ALA A 48 -6.31 -2.32 3.85
CA ALA A 48 -5.34 -3.34 3.47
C ALA A 48 -5.74 -3.96 2.14
N GLN A 49 -4.80 -4.06 1.21
CA GLN A 49 -5.06 -4.74 -0.06
C GLN A 49 -5.39 -6.21 0.19
N ARG A 50 -6.48 -6.67 -0.40
CA ARG A 50 -6.97 -8.04 -0.39
C ARG A 50 -7.22 -8.50 -1.81
N GLU A 51 -7.44 -9.79 -1.99
CA GLU A 51 -7.92 -10.32 -3.26
C GLU A 51 -9.19 -9.60 -3.71
N LEU A 52 -9.33 -9.47 -5.02
CA LEU A 52 -10.51 -8.83 -5.61
C LEU A 52 -11.76 -9.66 -5.31
N THR A 53 -12.82 -9.01 -4.89
CA THR A 53 -14.15 -9.61 -4.83
C THR A 53 -14.71 -9.80 -6.24
N ASP A 54 -15.77 -10.59 -6.40
CA ASP A 54 -16.41 -10.78 -7.70
C ASP A 54 -16.95 -9.45 -8.25
N GLU A 55 -17.56 -8.62 -7.41
CA GLU A 55 -17.97 -7.27 -7.81
C GLU A 55 -16.80 -6.40 -8.28
N GLU A 56 -15.67 -6.43 -7.56
CA GLU A 56 -14.49 -5.65 -7.93
C GLU A 56 -13.86 -6.09 -9.26
N ARG A 57 -14.00 -7.38 -9.64
CA ARG A 57 -13.55 -7.92 -10.94
C ARG A 57 -14.40 -7.42 -12.11
N GLU A 58 -15.68 -7.18 -11.87
CA GLU A 58 -16.62 -6.66 -12.88
C GLU A 58 -16.55 -5.14 -13.06
N ARG A 59 -15.80 -4.44 -12.19
CA ARG A 59 -15.67 -2.98 -12.19
C ARG A 59 -14.35 -2.52 -12.81
N PRO A 60 -14.23 -1.25 -13.24
CA PRO A 60 -12.96 -0.69 -13.66
C PRO A 60 -11.87 -0.84 -12.59
N SER A 61 -10.62 -1.08 -12.99
CA SER A 61 -9.51 -1.44 -12.11
C SER A 61 -9.29 -0.48 -10.92
N MET A 62 -9.59 0.82 -11.08
CA MET A 62 -9.43 1.82 -10.02
C MET A 62 -10.68 1.97 -9.14
N TRP A 63 -11.79 1.33 -9.47
CA TRP A 63 -13.06 1.50 -8.77
C TRP A 63 -12.98 1.23 -7.27
N ARG A 64 -12.30 0.15 -6.85
CA ARG A 64 -12.12 -0.19 -5.44
C ARG A 64 -11.44 0.92 -4.64
N TYR A 65 -10.46 1.58 -5.25
CA TYR A 65 -9.73 2.67 -4.60
C TYR A 65 -10.57 3.94 -4.53
N TRP A 66 -11.35 4.23 -5.57
CA TRP A 66 -12.31 5.35 -5.55
C TRP A 66 -13.28 5.27 -4.39
N ARG A 67 -13.83 4.10 -4.13
CA ARG A 67 -14.76 3.86 -3.03
C ARG A 67 -14.13 4.13 -1.67
N ASP A 68 -12.85 3.83 -1.54
CA ASP A 68 -12.11 3.83 -0.29
C ASP A 68 -11.31 5.14 -0.08
N LEU A 69 -11.50 6.18 -0.92
CA LEU A 69 -10.84 7.48 -0.76
C LEU A 69 -11.39 8.23 0.44
N PRO A 70 -10.50 8.85 1.26
CA PRO A 70 -10.93 9.65 2.39
C PRO A 70 -11.57 10.96 1.93
N PRO A 71 -12.58 11.49 2.64
CA PRO A 71 -13.10 12.82 2.39
C PRO A 71 -12.11 13.91 2.84
N LYS A 72 -12.35 15.16 2.41
CA LYS A 72 -11.55 16.31 2.85
C LYS A 72 -11.51 16.42 4.37
N GLY A 73 -10.35 16.75 4.91
CA GLY A 73 -10.11 16.81 6.36
C GLY A 73 -9.75 15.47 7.01
N LYS A 74 -9.75 14.36 6.27
CA LYS A 74 -9.40 13.03 6.78
C LYS A 74 -8.18 12.42 6.11
N ILE A 75 -7.67 11.36 6.72
CA ILE A 75 -6.49 10.61 6.26
C ILE A 75 -6.91 9.21 5.86
N GLY A 76 -6.56 8.79 4.64
CA GLY A 76 -6.66 7.41 4.17
C GLY A 76 -5.28 6.75 4.12
N ILE A 77 -5.11 5.59 4.76
CA ILE A 77 -3.87 4.81 4.71
C ILE A 77 -4.11 3.54 3.91
N PHE A 78 -3.37 3.36 2.81
CA PHE A 78 -3.45 2.18 1.97
C PHE A 78 -2.20 1.32 2.15
N ILE A 79 -2.39 0.11 2.69
CA ILE A 79 -1.34 -0.91 2.78
C ILE A 79 -1.46 -1.83 1.57
N GLY A 80 -0.40 -1.90 0.76
CA GLY A 80 -0.50 -2.51 -0.55
C GLY A 80 -1.42 -1.67 -1.42
N SER A 81 -0.85 -0.68 -2.07
CA SER A 81 -1.55 0.31 -2.87
C SER A 81 -1.88 -0.22 -4.27
N TRP A 82 -2.41 0.66 -5.10
CA TRP A 82 -2.65 0.41 -6.54
C TRP A 82 -1.39 0.06 -7.35
N TYR A 83 -0.20 0.26 -6.78
CA TYR A 83 1.06 -0.20 -7.37
C TYR A 83 1.34 -1.69 -7.15
N SER A 84 0.82 -2.28 -6.07
CA SER A 84 1.25 -3.62 -5.63
C SER A 84 0.90 -4.73 -6.61
N SER A 85 -0.34 -4.77 -7.12
CA SER A 85 -0.74 -5.81 -8.08
C SER A 85 0.02 -5.69 -9.40
N PRO A 86 0.11 -4.52 -10.07
CA PRO A 86 0.89 -4.37 -11.28
C PRO A 86 2.33 -4.83 -11.15
N LEU A 87 3.02 -4.42 -10.09
CA LEU A 87 4.42 -4.77 -9.85
C LEU A 87 4.59 -6.27 -9.58
N ILE A 88 3.76 -6.85 -8.72
CA ILE A 88 3.81 -8.28 -8.41
C ILE A 88 3.49 -9.14 -9.64
N ASP A 89 2.49 -8.76 -10.43
CA ASP A 89 2.10 -9.49 -11.64
C ASP A 89 3.20 -9.50 -12.69
N ASN A 90 3.90 -8.38 -12.85
CA ASN A 90 5.04 -8.30 -13.75
C ASN A 90 6.21 -9.14 -13.24
N VAL A 91 6.59 -9.01 -11.97
CA VAL A 91 7.68 -9.79 -11.37
C VAL A 91 7.43 -11.28 -11.45
N GLN A 92 6.18 -11.71 -11.29
CA GLN A 92 5.77 -13.12 -11.42
C GLN A 92 5.60 -13.58 -12.87
N GLY A 93 5.82 -12.69 -13.85
CA GLY A 93 5.70 -13.01 -15.27
C GLY A 93 4.26 -13.18 -15.76
N ARG A 94 3.26 -12.71 -14.97
CA ARG A 94 1.85 -12.74 -15.38
C ARG A 94 1.51 -11.63 -16.38
N THR A 95 2.25 -10.53 -16.34
CA THR A 95 2.14 -9.41 -17.29
C THR A 95 3.47 -9.09 -17.93
N LYS A 96 3.44 -8.57 -19.16
CA LYS A 96 4.61 -8.10 -19.90
C LYS A 96 4.94 -6.65 -19.49
N ASN A 97 6.17 -6.20 -19.78
CA ASN A 97 6.58 -4.82 -19.47
C ASN A 97 5.65 -3.78 -20.12
N ALA A 98 5.23 -3.97 -21.36
CA ALA A 98 4.29 -3.06 -22.03
C ALA A 98 2.91 -2.97 -21.32
N GLU A 99 2.46 -4.05 -20.70
CA GLU A 99 1.22 -4.05 -19.91
C GLU A 99 1.44 -3.34 -18.57
N LEU A 100 2.61 -3.54 -17.95
CA LEU A 100 3.01 -2.81 -16.75
C LEU A 100 3.04 -1.31 -17.02
N ASP A 101 3.68 -0.87 -18.12
CA ASP A 101 3.74 0.54 -18.52
C ASP A 101 2.34 1.14 -18.65
N GLN A 102 1.41 0.43 -19.32
CA GLN A 102 0.02 0.86 -19.44
C GLN A 102 -0.71 0.96 -18.08
N GLN A 103 -0.41 0.05 -17.15
CA GLN A 103 -0.99 0.08 -15.81
C GLN A 103 -0.41 1.25 -15.00
N LEU A 104 0.89 1.53 -15.11
CA LEU A 104 1.53 2.68 -14.49
C LEU A 104 0.99 4.00 -15.05
N ASP A 105 0.75 4.11 -16.35
CA ASP A 105 0.11 5.28 -16.96
C ASP A 105 -1.29 5.53 -16.41
N ARG A 106 -2.08 4.48 -16.20
CA ARG A 106 -3.41 4.59 -15.56
C ARG A 106 -3.30 5.09 -14.12
N ILE A 107 -2.30 4.59 -13.38
CA ILE A 107 -2.03 5.04 -12.00
C ILE A 107 -1.63 6.51 -11.98
N ILE A 108 -0.72 6.94 -12.87
CA ILE A 108 -0.29 8.33 -12.98
C ILE A 108 -1.49 9.25 -13.27
N ARG A 109 -2.37 8.87 -14.19
CA ARG A 109 -3.59 9.63 -14.48
C ARG A 109 -4.53 9.71 -13.28
N PHE A 110 -4.70 8.61 -12.55
CA PHE A 110 -5.51 8.55 -11.34
C PHE A 110 -4.95 9.48 -10.25
N GLU A 111 -3.65 9.40 -9.97
CA GLU A 111 -3.00 10.27 -8.98
C GLU A 111 -3.02 11.75 -9.41
N THR A 112 -2.78 12.03 -10.70
CA THR A 112 -2.85 13.40 -11.23
C THR A 112 -4.24 14.00 -11.01
N MET A 113 -5.28 13.24 -11.27
CA MET A 113 -6.65 13.68 -11.06
C MET A 113 -6.93 13.95 -9.57
N LEU A 114 -6.50 13.07 -8.66
CA LEU A 114 -6.64 13.28 -7.22
C LEU A 114 -5.89 14.53 -6.75
N CYS A 115 -4.67 14.75 -7.25
CA CYS A 115 -3.89 15.96 -6.94
C CYS A 115 -4.55 17.23 -7.49
N ASN A 116 -5.13 17.18 -8.69
CA ASN A 116 -5.86 18.32 -9.28
C ASN A 116 -7.11 18.69 -8.48
N GLU A 117 -7.75 17.69 -7.84
CA GLU A 117 -8.85 17.88 -6.89
C GLU A 117 -8.38 18.29 -5.48
N GLY A 118 -7.07 18.51 -5.32
CA GLY A 118 -6.45 19.03 -4.11
C GLY A 118 -6.01 17.97 -3.11
N ALA A 119 -6.03 16.68 -3.42
CA ALA A 119 -5.54 15.65 -2.52
C ALA A 119 -4.02 15.73 -2.31
N LEU A 120 -3.56 15.54 -1.07
CA LEU A 120 -2.16 15.31 -0.76
C LEU A 120 -1.87 13.82 -0.75
N ILE A 121 -1.03 13.35 -1.66
CA ILE A 121 -0.61 11.94 -1.75
C ILE A 121 0.81 11.81 -1.21
N LEU A 122 0.99 11.00 -0.16
CA LEU A 122 2.27 10.67 0.43
C LEU A 122 2.59 9.19 0.13
N LYS A 123 3.68 8.94 -0.57
CA LYS A 123 4.09 7.59 -0.98
C LYS A 123 5.34 7.16 -0.21
N PHE A 124 5.23 6.06 0.54
CA PHE A 124 6.33 5.44 1.27
C PHE A 124 6.61 4.06 0.70
N TRP A 125 7.82 3.85 0.23
CA TRP A 125 8.32 2.55 -0.18
C TRP A 125 9.25 1.99 0.89
N LEU A 126 8.77 0.96 1.61
CA LEU A 126 9.56 0.29 2.64
C LEU A 126 10.36 -0.84 2.01
N HIS A 127 11.67 -0.78 2.21
CA HIS A 127 12.60 -1.75 1.65
C HIS A 127 13.48 -2.37 2.73
N LEU A 128 13.81 -3.64 2.53
CA LEU A 128 14.80 -4.36 3.32
C LEU A 128 15.82 -4.98 2.37
N SER A 129 17.08 -5.08 2.81
CA SER A 129 18.02 -5.93 2.09
C SER A 129 17.54 -7.38 2.10
N GLU A 130 17.93 -8.16 1.10
CA GLU A 130 17.57 -9.57 0.97
C GLU A 130 17.84 -10.36 2.27
N GLU A 131 19.04 -10.14 2.83
CA GLU A 131 19.46 -10.79 4.08
C GLU A 131 18.52 -10.42 5.25
N ASN A 132 18.20 -9.15 5.41
CA ASN A 132 17.34 -8.66 6.47
C ASN A 132 15.89 -9.13 6.29
N GLN A 133 15.38 -9.19 5.06
CA GLN A 133 14.07 -9.74 4.77
C GLN A 133 14.00 -11.22 5.17
N LYS A 134 15.02 -12.03 4.81
CA LYS A 134 15.12 -13.44 5.20
C LYS A 134 15.16 -13.63 6.70
N LYS A 135 15.99 -12.84 7.40
CA LYS A 135 16.09 -12.89 8.87
C LYS A 135 14.73 -12.58 9.52
N ARG A 136 14.03 -11.57 8.99
CA ARG A 136 12.72 -11.15 9.53
C ARG A 136 11.63 -12.19 9.26
N LEU A 137 11.55 -12.75 8.06
CA LEU A 137 10.64 -13.85 7.73
C LEU A 137 10.82 -15.02 8.70
N LYS A 138 12.07 -15.51 8.86
CA LYS A 138 12.37 -16.61 9.79
C LYS A 138 12.01 -16.27 11.24
N LYS A 139 12.27 -15.02 11.68
CA LYS A 139 11.92 -14.58 13.03
C LYS A 139 10.41 -14.60 13.26
N LEU A 140 9.64 -14.06 12.33
CA LEU A 140 8.18 -14.03 12.41
C LEU A 140 7.57 -15.45 12.38
N GLU A 141 8.10 -16.34 11.53
CA GLU A 141 7.63 -17.72 11.38
C GLU A 141 7.91 -18.55 12.64
N LYS A 142 9.04 -18.29 13.32
CA LYS A 142 9.43 -19.02 14.53
C LYS A 142 8.60 -18.67 15.78
N ASP A 143 8.05 -17.46 15.84
CA ASP A 143 7.27 -16.98 16.98
C ASP A 143 5.79 -17.36 16.79
N PRO A 144 5.19 -18.20 17.67
CA PRO A 144 3.79 -18.60 17.58
C PRO A 144 2.80 -17.42 17.55
N LYS A 145 3.18 -16.26 18.12
CA LYS A 145 2.34 -15.06 18.14
C LYS A 145 2.33 -14.33 16.80
N THR A 146 3.32 -14.57 15.94
CA THR A 146 3.48 -13.86 14.65
C THR A 146 3.55 -14.77 13.44
N SER A 147 3.65 -16.09 13.62
CA SER A 147 3.79 -17.07 12.54
C SER A 147 2.65 -16.99 11.50
N TRP A 148 1.43 -16.68 11.93
CA TRP A 148 0.26 -16.48 11.07
C TRP A 148 0.40 -15.33 10.06
N ARG A 149 1.39 -14.44 10.29
CA ARG A 149 1.68 -13.31 9.39
C ARG A 149 2.50 -13.73 8.18
N VAL A 150 3.18 -14.88 8.25
CA VAL A 150 4.04 -15.38 7.16
C VAL A 150 3.25 -16.39 6.35
N LYS A 151 3.08 -16.11 5.08
CA LYS A 151 2.38 -16.98 4.11
C LYS A 151 3.38 -17.58 3.13
N ASP A 152 2.98 -18.65 2.48
CA ASP A 152 3.78 -19.26 1.38
C ASP A 152 4.07 -18.25 0.26
N THR A 153 3.17 -17.30 0.05
CA THR A 153 3.34 -16.21 -0.93
C THR A 153 4.52 -15.30 -0.57
N ASP A 154 4.79 -15.06 0.72
CA ASP A 154 5.89 -14.19 1.15
C ASP A 154 7.24 -14.84 0.82
N TRP A 155 7.35 -16.16 1.02
CA TRP A 155 8.54 -16.92 0.61
C TRP A 155 8.69 -17.02 -0.91
N LYS A 156 7.58 -17.10 -1.66
CA LYS A 156 7.62 -17.05 -3.13
C LYS A 156 8.10 -15.69 -3.62
N ASN A 157 7.59 -14.60 -3.05
CA ASN A 157 8.02 -13.24 -3.38
C ASN A 157 9.48 -12.99 -2.98
N TYR A 158 9.92 -13.51 -1.81
CA TYR A 158 11.32 -13.44 -1.40
C TYR A 158 12.27 -14.07 -2.44
N LYS A 159 11.91 -15.22 -3.03
CA LYS A 159 12.72 -15.85 -4.10
C LYS A 159 12.84 -15.00 -5.36
N MET A 160 12.00 -14.00 -5.51
CA MET A 160 12.01 -13.06 -6.65
C MET A 160 12.56 -11.69 -6.27
N TYR A 161 13.28 -11.60 -5.13
CA TYR A 161 13.79 -10.34 -4.59
C TYR A 161 14.55 -9.50 -5.63
N ASP A 162 15.47 -10.11 -6.39
CA ASP A 162 16.23 -9.39 -7.40
C ASP A 162 15.37 -8.81 -8.52
N ARG A 163 14.31 -9.51 -8.92
CA ARG A 163 13.34 -8.98 -9.89
C ARG A 163 12.55 -7.82 -9.32
N LEU A 164 12.08 -7.95 -8.06
CA LEU A 164 11.35 -6.88 -7.37
C LEU A 164 12.20 -5.60 -7.18
N ARG A 165 13.52 -5.75 -7.12
CA ARG A 165 14.44 -4.61 -7.01
C ARG A 165 14.65 -3.88 -8.34
N LEU A 166 14.43 -4.54 -9.47
CA LEU A 166 14.67 -4.00 -10.82
C LEU A 166 13.43 -3.32 -11.43
N VAL A 167 12.27 -3.57 -10.89
CA VAL A 167 10.99 -2.96 -11.27
C VAL A 167 10.65 -1.81 -10.34
#